data_dccb51ab397435e820fe2202573c38ab
#
_entry.id   dccb51ab397435e820fe2202573c38ab
#
_cell.length_a   1.000
_cell.length_b   1.000
_cell.length_c   1.000
_cell.angle_alpha   90.00
_cell.angle_beta   90.00
_cell.angle_gamma   90.00
#
_symmetry.space_group_name_H-M   'P 1'
#
loop_
_entity.id
_entity.type
_entity.pdbx_description
1 polymer ?
#
loop_
_entity_poly.entity_id
_entity_poly.type
_entity_poly.pdbx_seq_one_letter_code
_entity_poly.pdbx_strand_id
1 'polypeptide(L)'
;MSDAAGPGPFRGRRFLLVSTNYAPELTGIGPYATQLAEHWAASGARVRALTGMPHYPSWRLEESYRRVWRTVEIRGGVGVHRRRHYVPPRQTALKRAAFEASILATGLIAPPPGRPDVVISQMPSLAGGVIGARLARHHRVPYLPVVQDLMGAAAAQSGIRGGGRAAAVAAAAERYALRGAALVGVIHESFVPGVRALGVDPGRIRLVPNWTHVQGPTADRAATRARLGWSDGVPVILHSGNMGLKQGLEVLVEAARLTPGVRVVLMGDGNQRDALRARAEGLANVEFLEPAGAEEFTDVLAAADVLAVTQRASVLDMSVPSKLTSYFTSGRPVIASVADEGGTADEVRRSGAGVLVAPEDPAALLEAVQKLAADPAAADALGAEGPRYVARHLSREAGLARFDDLLAEVLRDGQDSGRR
;
A
#
# COMPACT_ATOMS: atom_id res chain seq x y z
N MET A 1 13.74 9.73 37.26
CA MET A 1 12.31 9.77 37.64
C MET A 1 11.57 9.04 36.55
N SER A 2 11.18 7.79 36.85
CA SER A 2 10.49 6.90 35.92
C SER A 2 9.03 7.35 35.84
N ASP A 3 8.62 7.89 34.69
CA ASP A 3 7.24 8.17 34.36
C ASP A 3 6.49 6.84 34.32
N ALA A 4 5.67 6.60 35.33
CA ALA A 4 4.76 5.48 35.36
C ALA A 4 3.64 5.73 34.36
N ALA A 5 3.88 5.40 33.09
CA ALA A 5 2.83 5.30 32.10
C ALA A 5 1.79 4.33 32.63
N GLY A 6 0.54 4.80 32.79
CA GLY A 6 -0.60 3.98 33.23
C GLY A 6 -0.73 2.71 32.39
N PRO A 7 -1.50 1.72 32.84
CA PRO A 7 -1.63 0.46 32.12
C PRO A 7 -2.15 0.71 30.70
N GLY A 8 -1.35 0.38 29.69
CA GLY A 8 -1.71 0.55 28.28
C GLY A 8 -3.08 -0.05 27.96
N PRO A 9 -3.80 0.46 26.95
CA PRO A 9 -5.20 0.15 26.66
C PRO A 9 -5.49 -1.34 26.41
N PHE A 10 -4.47 -2.11 26.03
CA PHE A 10 -4.60 -3.54 25.70
C PHE A 10 -3.89 -4.47 26.68
N ARG A 11 -3.57 -3.99 27.89
CA ARG A 11 -2.86 -4.79 28.90
C ARG A 11 -3.57 -6.12 29.18
N GLY A 12 -2.83 -7.22 29.00
CA GLY A 12 -3.29 -8.59 29.25
C GLY A 12 -4.13 -9.18 28.13
N ARG A 13 -4.52 -8.43 27.11
CA ARG A 13 -5.21 -8.93 25.90
C ARG A 13 -4.26 -9.78 25.04
N ARG A 14 -4.83 -10.75 24.33
CA ARG A 14 -4.10 -11.68 23.47
C ARG A 14 -4.57 -11.49 22.03
N PHE A 15 -3.68 -11.01 21.17
CA PHE A 15 -3.97 -10.75 19.76
C PHE A 15 -3.27 -11.77 18.88
N LEU A 16 -3.98 -12.25 17.85
CA LEU A 16 -3.42 -13.03 16.77
C LEU A 16 -3.53 -12.24 15.48
N LEU A 17 -2.39 -11.78 14.97
CA LEU A 17 -2.28 -11.16 13.65
C LEU A 17 -1.92 -12.23 12.62
N VAL A 18 -2.68 -12.30 11.53
CA VAL A 18 -2.38 -13.13 10.36
C VAL A 18 -1.98 -12.21 9.21
N SER A 19 -0.77 -12.33 8.74
CA SER A 19 -0.25 -11.57 7.60
C SER A 19 0.70 -12.42 6.78
N THR A 20 0.58 -12.42 5.46
CA THR A 20 1.49 -13.18 4.58
C THR A 20 2.93 -12.69 4.71
N ASN A 21 3.11 -11.38 4.87
CA ASN A 21 4.38 -10.68 4.97
C ASN A 21 4.53 -10.03 6.35
N TYR A 22 5.77 -10.02 6.85
CA TYR A 22 6.16 -9.44 8.14
C TYR A 22 7.66 -9.12 8.11
N ALA A 23 8.17 -8.29 9.02
CA ALA A 23 9.60 -8.05 9.11
C ALA A 23 10.42 -9.36 9.04
N PRO A 24 11.57 -9.41 8.34
CA PRO A 24 12.41 -8.29 7.91
C PRO A 24 12.01 -7.67 6.55
N GLU A 25 10.89 -8.04 5.95
CA GLU A 25 10.44 -7.47 4.67
C GLU A 25 10.10 -5.99 4.84
N LEU A 26 10.78 -5.13 4.06
CA LEU A 26 10.73 -3.67 4.19
C LEU A 26 9.72 -3.00 3.26
N THR A 27 9.02 -3.78 2.43
CA THR A 27 8.07 -3.27 1.42
C THR A 27 6.75 -4.02 1.47
N GLY A 28 5.75 -3.50 0.77
CA GLY A 28 4.40 -4.06 0.75
C GLY A 28 3.71 -3.97 2.11
N ILE A 29 2.99 -5.03 2.50
CA ILE A 29 2.23 -5.07 3.75
C ILE A 29 3.08 -5.40 4.99
N GLY A 30 4.31 -5.89 4.78
CA GLY A 30 5.21 -6.30 5.87
C GLY A 30 5.43 -5.21 6.92
N PRO A 31 5.83 -3.98 6.56
CA PRO A 31 6.01 -2.87 7.49
C PRO A 31 4.75 -2.55 8.30
N TYR A 32 3.57 -2.51 7.69
CA TYR A 32 2.30 -2.22 8.38
C TYR A 32 1.96 -3.30 9.40
N ALA A 33 2.04 -4.56 9.00
CA ALA A 33 1.78 -5.69 9.89
C ALA A 33 2.76 -5.70 11.09
N THR A 34 4.03 -5.39 10.84
CA THR A 34 5.07 -5.33 11.87
C THR A 34 4.79 -4.18 12.84
N GLN A 35 4.60 -2.97 12.34
CA GLN A 35 4.38 -1.78 13.17
C GLN A 35 3.11 -1.89 14.01
N LEU A 36 2.01 -2.45 13.47
CA LEU A 36 0.79 -2.72 14.23
C LEU A 36 1.05 -3.71 15.37
N ALA A 37 1.67 -4.85 15.08
CA ALA A 37 1.90 -5.87 16.08
C ALA A 37 2.83 -5.39 17.21
N GLU A 38 3.89 -4.68 16.86
CA GLU A 38 4.86 -4.12 17.83
C GLU A 38 4.21 -3.00 18.67
N HIS A 39 3.38 -2.15 18.06
CA HIS A 39 2.61 -1.12 18.77
C HIS A 39 1.68 -1.74 19.82
N TRP A 40 0.93 -2.77 19.45
CA TRP A 40 0.06 -3.46 20.42
C TRP A 40 0.83 -4.18 21.51
N ALA A 41 1.99 -4.77 21.17
CA ALA A 41 2.86 -5.38 22.18
C ALA A 41 3.39 -4.33 23.16
N ALA A 42 3.82 -3.17 22.67
CA ALA A 42 4.24 -2.03 23.49
C ALA A 42 3.10 -1.48 24.37
N SER A 43 1.85 -1.56 23.88
CA SER A 43 0.64 -1.19 24.64
C SER A 43 0.18 -2.25 25.65
N GLY A 44 0.99 -3.29 25.88
CA GLY A 44 0.77 -4.31 26.92
C GLY A 44 0.00 -5.55 26.47
N ALA A 45 -0.34 -5.69 25.18
CA ALA A 45 -0.95 -6.90 24.65
C ALA A 45 0.08 -8.03 24.46
N ARG A 46 -0.39 -9.27 24.58
CA ARG A 46 0.37 -10.47 24.15
C ARG A 46 0.08 -10.76 22.68
N VAL A 47 0.96 -10.30 21.80
CA VAL A 47 0.75 -10.40 20.35
C VAL A 47 1.49 -11.58 19.76
N ARG A 48 0.80 -12.35 18.93
CA ARG A 48 1.37 -13.38 18.06
C ARG A 48 1.08 -13.03 16.62
N ALA A 49 2.08 -13.15 15.76
CA ALA A 49 1.95 -12.99 14.32
C ALA A 49 2.12 -14.34 13.64
N LEU A 50 1.14 -14.78 12.85
CA LEU A 50 1.25 -15.92 11.95
C LEU A 50 1.57 -15.39 10.55
N THR A 51 2.75 -15.78 10.01
CA THR A 51 3.26 -15.23 8.76
C THR A 51 4.00 -16.27 7.92
N GLY A 52 4.26 -15.94 6.66
CA GLY A 52 5.13 -16.70 5.78
C GLY A 52 6.62 -16.54 6.12
N MET A 53 7.47 -17.31 5.45
CA MET A 53 8.91 -17.03 5.41
C MET A 53 9.17 -15.80 4.56
N PRO A 54 10.18 -14.96 4.89
CA PRO A 54 10.51 -13.76 4.12
C PRO A 54 10.84 -14.10 2.65
N HIS A 55 10.20 -13.39 1.71
CA HIS A 55 10.36 -13.64 0.27
C HIS A 55 10.10 -12.42 -0.60
N TYR A 56 9.50 -11.38 -0.06
CA TYR A 56 9.11 -10.18 -0.81
C TYR A 56 10.10 -9.02 -0.59
N PRO A 57 10.45 -8.19 -1.59
CA PRO A 57 9.87 -8.14 -2.94
C PRO A 57 10.54 -9.05 -3.98
N SER A 58 11.63 -9.74 -3.63
CA SER A 58 12.45 -10.51 -4.57
C SER A 58 11.77 -11.78 -5.11
N TRP A 59 10.64 -12.22 -4.52
CA TRP A 59 9.99 -13.51 -4.79
C TRP A 59 10.96 -14.70 -4.68
N ARG A 60 11.86 -14.60 -3.71
CA ARG A 60 12.82 -15.64 -3.35
C ARG A 60 12.88 -15.75 -1.83
N LEU A 61 12.89 -16.97 -1.33
CA LEU A 61 13.09 -17.18 0.09
C LEU A 61 14.46 -16.62 0.50
N GLU A 62 14.49 -15.84 1.56
CA GLU A 62 15.73 -15.37 2.16
C GLU A 62 16.59 -16.58 2.60
N GLU A 63 17.91 -16.49 2.43
CA GLU A 63 18.82 -17.64 2.54
C GLU A 63 18.77 -18.29 3.91
N SER A 64 18.67 -17.49 4.95
CA SER A 64 18.54 -17.93 6.35
C SER A 64 17.32 -18.83 6.60
N TYR A 65 16.27 -18.72 5.76
CA TYR A 65 15.02 -19.48 5.88
C TYR A 65 14.87 -20.63 4.87
N ARG A 66 15.81 -20.82 3.95
CA ARG A 66 15.69 -21.82 2.86
C ARG A 66 15.45 -23.25 3.32
N ARG A 67 16.02 -23.64 4.49
CA ARG A 67 15.90 -25.01 5.04
C ARG A 67 14.95 -25.10 6.23
N VAL A 68 14.27 -24.01 6.58
CA VAL A 68 13.40 -23.93 7.74
C VAL A 68 11.93 -24.19 7.32
N TRP A 69 11.28 -25.14 7.99
CA TRP A 69 9.85 -25.44 7.77
C TRP A 69 8.94 -24.57 8.62
N ARG A 70 9.31 -24.37 9.85
CA ARG A 70 8.63 -23.51 10.81
C ARG A 70 9.65 -22.95 11.79
N THR A 71 9.42 -21.73 12.22
CA THR A 71 10.20 -21.11 13.30
C THR A 71 9.33 -20.22 14.15
N VAL A 72 9.76 -19.96 15.36
CA VAL A 72 9.17 -18.97 16.26
C VAL A 72 10.30 -18.07 16.73
N GLU A 73 10.14 -16.80 16.54
CA GLU A 73 11.11 -15.78 16.96
C GLU A 73 10.39 -14.67 17.72
N ILE A 74 11.10 -13.96 18.58
CA ILE A 74 10.57 -12.76 19.26
C ILE A 74 11.15 -11.54 18.56
N ARG A 75 10.25 -10.65 18.09
CA ARG A 75 10.62 -9.39 17.44
C ARG A 75 9.75 -8.26 18.03
N GLY A 76 10.36 -7.18 18.52
CA GLY A 76 9.60 -6.05 19.08
C GLY A 76 8.54 -6.45 20.11
N GLY A 77 8.80 -7.49 20.93
CA GLY A 77 7.84 -8.03 21.89
C GLY A 77 6.77 -8.96 21.31
N VAL A 78 6.78 -9.20 19.99
CA VAL A 78 5.82 -10.05 19.27
C VAL A 78 6.36 -11.46 19.08
N GLY A 79 5.55 -12.48 19.36
CA GLY A 79 5.84 -13.87 19.01
C GLY A 79 5.55 -14.13 17.54
N VAL A 80 6.58 -14.15 16.68
CA VAL A 80 6.42 -14.31 15.23
C VAL A 80 6.51 -15.79 14.86
N HIS A 81 5.41 -16.36 14.41
CA HIS A 81 5.27 -17.76 14.00
C HIS A 81 5.32 -17.86 12.49
N ARG A 82 6.48 -18.22 11.92
CA ARG A 82 6.67 -18.36 10.48
C ARG A 82 6.37 -19.77 9.99
N ARG A 83 5.78 -19.83 8.78
CA ARG A 83 5.47 -21.09 8.09
C ARG A 83 6.07 -21.10 6.70
N ARG A 84 6.65 -22.23 6.32
CA ARG A 84 7.15 -22.41 4.97
C ARG A 84 5.96 -22.48 4.00
N HIS A 85 6.14 -21.85 2.85
CA HIS A 85 5.18 -21.86 1.74
C HIS A 85 5.94 -21.91 0.41
N TYR A 86 5.23 -22.20 -0.65
CA TYR A 86 5.77 -22.16 -2.01
C TYR A 86 5.95 -20.71 -2.44
N VAL A 87 7.13 -20.37 -2.93
CA VAL A 87 7.43 -19.05 -3.51
C VAL A 87 7.71 -19.24 -4.99
N PRO A 88 6.83 -18.73 -5.90
CA PRO A 88 7.00 -18.93 -7.33
C PRO A 88 8.11 -18.03 -7.90
N PRO A 89 9.05 -18.58 -8.68
CA PRO A 89 10.09 -17.77 -9.32
C PRO A 89 9.57 -16.90 -10.47
N ARG A 90 8.39 -17.21 -11.00
CA ARG A 90 7.66 -16.43 -12.02
C ARG A 90 6.19 -16.34 -11.65
N GLN A 91 5.61 -15.15 -11.80
CA GLN A 91 4.23 -14.86 -11.45
C GLN A 91 3.28 -15.26 -12.58
N THR A 92 2.72 -16.46 -12.52
CA THR A 92 1.60 -16.90 -13.38
C THR A 92 0.38 -17.19 -12.52
N ALA A 93 -0.82 -17.16 -13.10
CA ALA A 93 -2.07 -17.40 -12.36
C ALA A 93 -2.05 -18.74 -11.58
N LEU A 94 -1.60 -19.82 -12.22
CA LEU A 94 -1.49 -21.14 -11.60
C LEU A 94 -0.49 -21.17 -10.44
N LYS A 95 0.69 -20.56 -10.63
CA LYS A 95 1.72 -20.50 -9.60
C LYS A 95 1.30 -19.60 -8.44
N ARG A 96 0.55 -18.54 -8.72
CA ARG A 96 -0.05 -17.70 -7.69
C ARG A 96 -1.08 -18.48 -6.88
N ALA A 97 -1.94 -19.27 -7.52
CA ALA A 97 -2.89 -20.17 -6.83
C ALA A 97 -2.15 -21.19 -5.95
N ALA A 98 -1.06 -21.79 -6.44
CA ALA A 98 -0.23 -22.70 -5.65
C ALA A 98 0.43 -22.01 -4.45
N PHE A 99 0.89 -20.76 -4.60
CA PHE A 99 1.39 -19.93 -3.51
C PHE A 99 0.32 -19.74 -2.43
N GLU A 100 -0.89 -19.27 -2.79
CA GLU A 100 -2.00 -19.08 -1.86
C GLU A 100 -2.40 -20.40 -1.16
N ALA A 101 -2.53 -21.50 -1.93
CA ALA A 101 -2.86 -22.81 -1.38
C ALA A 101 -1.83 -23.32 -0.38
N SER A 102 -0.53 -23.09 -0.65
CA SER A 102 0.54 -23.50 0.26
C SER A 102 0.55 -22.73 1.57
N ILE A 103 0.28 -21.41 1.53
CA ILE A 103 0.14 -20.57 2.73
C ILE A 103 -1.05 -21.04 3.55
N LEU A 104 -2.21 -21.26 2.89
CA LEU A 104 -3.42 -21.73 3.55
C LEU A 104 -3.18 -23.07 4.27
N ALA A 105 -2.59 -24.03 3.58
CA ALA A 105 -2.32 -25.36 4.14
C ALA A 105 -1.38 -25.27 5.35
N THR A 106 -0.22 -24.62 5.22
CA THR A 106 0.78 -24.56 6.31
C THR A 106 0.33 -23.71 7.49
N GLY A 107 -0.44 -22.64 7.24
CA GLY A 107 -1.01 -21.79 8.28
C GLY A 107 -2.08 -22.50 9.12
N LEU A 108 -2.87 -23.38 8.51
CA LEU A 108 -3.92 -24.13 9.22
C LEU A 108 -3.41 -25.41 9.91
N ILE A 109 -2.39 -26.08 9.36
CA ILE A 109 -1.82 -27.31 9.94
C ILE A 109 -1.13 -27.01 11.29
N ALA A 110 -0.48 -25.88 11.43
CA ALA A 110 0.27 -25.56 12.64
C ALA A 110 0.02 -24.10 13.11
N PRO A 111 -1.20 -23.77 13.56
CA PRO A 111 -1.50 -22.44 14.07
C PRO A 111 -0.70 -22.13 15.34
N PRO A 112 -0.50 -20.85 15.70
CA PRO A 112 0.07 -20.46 16.96
C PRO A 112 -0.73 -21.02 18.16
N PRO A 113 -0.07 -21.45 19.23
CA PRO A 113 -0.75 -22.05 20.39
C PRO A 113 -1.55 -21.00 21.19
N GLY A 114 -2.57 -21.47 21.90
CA GLY A 114 -3.39 -20.68 22.83
C GLY A 114 -4.49 -19.88 22.15
N ARG A 115 -5.54 -19.60 22.92
CA ARG A 115 -6.72 -18.86 22.47
C ARG A 115 -6.45 -17.36 22.46
N PRO A 116 -6.60 -16.65 21.32
CA PRO A 116 -6.58 -15.19 21.28
C PRO A 116 -7.89 -14.61 21.81
N ASP A 117 -7.92 -13.29 22.07
CA ASP A 117 -9.14 -12.55 22.36
C ASP A 117 -9.73 -11.92 21.09
N VAL A 118 -8.90 -11.73 20.06
CA VAL A 118 -9.29 -11.28 18.73
C VAL A 118 -8.30 -11.83 17.68
N VAL A 119 -8.81 -12.09 16.48
CA VAL A 119 -7.98 -12.40 15.31
C VAL A 119 -8.07 -11.25 14.32
N ILE A 120 -6.93 -10.75 13.88
CA ILE A 120 -6.79 -9.69 12.87
C ILE A 120 -6.12 -10.29 11.64
N SER A 121 -6.57 -9.98 10.43
CA SER A 121 -5.88 -10.38 9.20
C SER A 121 -5.60 -9.19 8.32
N GLN A 122 -4.34 -9.06 7.86
CA GLN A 122 -4.02 -8.23 6.72
C GLN A 122 -4.29 -9.05 5.44
N MET A 123 -5.07 -8.51 4.51
CA MET A 123 -5.56 -9.22 3.33
C MET A 123 -5.01 -8.66 2.00
N PRO A 124 -3.70 -8.74 1.75
CA PRO A 124 -3.15 -8.69 0.40
C PRO A 124 -3.21 -10.08 -0.27
N SER A 125 -3.56 -11.11 0.51
CA SER A 125 -3.60 -12.53 0.14
C SER A 125 -4.92 -13.15 0.61
N LEU A 126 -5.54 -13.95 -0.25
CA LEU A 126 -6.76 -14.70 0.06
C LEU A 126 -6.55 -15.67 1.21
N ALA A 127 -5.40 -16.36 1.22
CA ALA A 127 -5.06 -17.34 2.25
C ALA A 127 -5.03 -16.70 3.64
N GLY A 128 -4.46 -15.50 3.78
CA GLY A 128 -4.42 -14.78 5.05
C GLY A 128 -5.81 -14.51 5.63
N GLY A 129 -6.74 -14.05 4.78
CA GLY A 129 -8.13 -13.83 5.15
C GLY A 129 -8.85 -15.11 5.57
N VAL A 130 -8.70 -16.17 4.79
CA VAL A 130 -9.33 -17.48 5.08
C VAL A 130 -8.78 -18.11 6.35
N ILE A 131 -7.45 -18.05 6.58
CA ILE A 131 -6.80 -18.51 7.82
C ILE A 131 -7.38 -17.76 9.01
N GLY A 132 -7.39 -16.42 8.95
CA GLY A 132 -7.91 -15.58 10.05
C GLY A 132 -9.36 -15.90 10.39
N ALA A 133 -10.24 -15.93 9.39
CA ALA A 133 -11.64 -16.30 9.57
C ALA A 133 -11.82 -17.70 10.16
N ARG A 134 -11.02 -18.69 9.71
CA ARG A 134 -11.07 -20.05 10.22
C ARG A 134 -10.62 -20.14 11.67
N LEU A 135 -9.53 -19.45 12.03
CA LEU A 135 -9.01 -19.45 13.40
C LEU A 135 -9.94 -18.70 14.35
N ALA A 136 -10.52 -17.57 13.93
CA ALA A 136 -11.49 -16.84 14.72
C ALA A 136 -12.73 -17.68 15.04
N ARG A 137 -13.28 -18.39 14.04
CA ARG A 137 -14.40 -19.34 14.24
C ARG A 137 -14.02 -20.49 15.15
N HIS A 138 -12.82 -21.08 14.98
CA HIS A 138 -12.34 -22.18 15.82
C HIS A 138 -12.23 -21.76 17.29
N HIS A 139 -11.69 -20.57 17.54
CA HIS A 139 -11.55 -20.03 18.90
C HIS A 139 -12.80 -19.35 19.43
N ARG A 140 -13.83 -19.13 18.58
CA ARG A 140 -15.07 -18.39 18.91
C ARG A 140 -14.75 -17.01 19.46
N VAL A 141 -13.97 -16.25 18.70
CA VAL A 141 -13.55 -14.88 19.04
C VAL A 141 -13.84 -13.93 17.87
N PRO A 142 -13.96 -12.62 18.13
CA PRO A 142 -14.13 -11.63 17.09
C PRO A 142 -13.03 -11.70 16.02
N TYR A 143 -13.40 -11.35 14.78
CA TYR A 143 -12.52 -11.32 13.62
C TYR A 143 -12.54 -9.95 12.95
N LEU A 144 -11.34 -9.42 12.67
CA LEU A 144 -11.10 -8.13 12.02
C LEU A 144 -10.19 -8.32 10.80
N PRO A 145 -10.73 -8.57 9.60
CA PRO A 145 -9.97 -8.49 8.36
C PRO A 145 -9.76 -7.03 7.95
N VAL A 146 -8.57 -6.75 7.41
CA VAL A 146 -8.20 -5.47 6.78
C VAL A 146 -7.94 -5.73 5.31
N VAL A 147 -8.82 -5.21 4.46
CA VAL A 147 -8.78 -5.40 3.00
C VAL A 147 -7.76 -4.41 2.42
N GLN A 148 -6.67 -4.97 1.89
CA GLN A 148 -5.60 -4.23 1.22
C GLN A 148 -5.76 -4.27 -0.30
N ASP A 149 -6.43 -5.32 -0.81
CA ASP A 149 -6.73 -5.56 -2.22
C ASP A 149 -7.92 -6.50 -2.36
N LEU A 150 -8.64 -6.43 -3.48
CA LEU A 150 -9.75 -7.34 -3.84
C LEU A 150 -9.35 -8.16 -5.07
N MET A 151 -8.84 -9.35 -4.81
CA MET A 151 -8.30 -10.26 -5.83
C MET A 151 -9.37 -10.76 -6.82
N GLY A 152 -10.61 -10.97 -6.35
CA GLY A 152 -11.72 -11.40 -7.20
C GLY A 152 -12.06 -10.37 -8.27
N ALA A 153 -12.14 -9.10 -7.89
CA ALA A 153 -12.39 -8.01 -8.82
C ALA A 153 -11.21 -7.80 -9.79
N ALA A 154 -9.97 -7.84 -9.28
CA ALA A 154 -8.76 -7.72 -10.09
C ALA A 154 -8.64 -8.86 -11.13
N ALA A 155 -9.00 -10.10 -10.76
CA ALA A 155 -9.00 -11.23 -11.68
C ALA A 155 -10.09 -11.11 -12.76
N ALA A 156 -11.28 -10.59 -12.41
CA ALA A 156 -12.36 -10.36 -13.37
C ALA A 156 -11.99 -9.31 -14.43
N GLN A 157 -11.25 -8.26 -14.04
CA GLN A 157 -10.80 -7.19 -14.94
C GLN A 157 -9.58 -7.57 -15.81
N SER A 158 -8.87 -8.65 -15.48
CA SER A 158 -7.64 -9.03 -16.17
C SER A 158 -7.80 -9.48 -17.63
N GLY A 159 -9.02 -9.80 -18.09
CA GLY A 159 -9.31 -10.25 -19.45
C GLY A 159 -8.66 -11.59 -19.87
N ILE A 160 -8.01 -12.30 -18.96
CA ILE A 160 -7.27 -13.54 -19.26
C ILE A 160 -8.25 -14.69 -19.50
N ARG A 161 -8.05 -15.48 -20.57
CA ARG A 161 -8.81 -16.71 -20.85
C ARG A 161 -8.77 -17.64 -19.63
N GLY A 162 -9.95 -18.01 -19.10
CA GLY A 162 -10.07 -18.79 -17.86
C GLY A 162 -10.13 -17.95 -16.58
N GLY A 163 -9.99 -16.62 -16.65
CA GLY A 163 -10.04 -15.70 -15.52
C GLY A 163 -11.37 -15.75 -14.74
N GLY A 164 -12.48 -16.05 -15.40
CA GLY A 164 -13.80 -16.11 -14.75
C GLY A 164 -13.92 -17.18 -13.64
N ARG A 165 -13.34 -18.37 -13.82
CA ARG A 165 -13.33 -19.41 -12.76
C ARG A 165 -12.40 -19.03 -11.61
N ALA A 166 -11.23 -18.50 -11.92
CA ALA A 166 -10.30 -18.02 -10.90
C ALA A 166 -10.89 -16.84 -10.10
N ALA A 167 -11.55 -15.91 -10.78
CA ALA A 167 -12.27 -14.80 -10.15
C ALA A 167 -13.40 -15.30 -9.23
N ALA A 168 -14.17 -16.30 -9.65
CA ALA A 168 -15.25 -16.88 -8.84
C ALA A 168 -14.71 -17.57 -7.57
N VAL A 169 -13.59 -18.30 -7.68
CA VAL A 169 -12.93 -18.94 -6.52
C VAL A 169 -12.38 -17.87 -5.57
N ALA A 170 -11.74 -16.84 -6.10
CA ALA A 170 -11.23 -15.72 -5.31
C ALA A 170 -12.37 -15.00 -4.58
N ALA A 171 -13.45 -14.65 -5.28
CA ALA A 171 -14.62 -14.00 -4.68
C ALA A 171 -15.31 -14.89 -3.63
N ALA A 172 -15.33 -16.22 -3.81
CA ALA A 172 -15.85 -17.15 -2.80
C ALA A 172 -14.98 -17.18 -1.53
N ALA A 173 -13.65 -17.15 -1.69
CA ALA A 173 -12.71 -17.09 -0.58
C ALA A 173 -12.79 -15.74 0.17
N GLU A 174 -12.89 -14.63 -0.54
CA GLU A 174 -13.11 -13.30 0.03
C GLU A 174 -14.44 -13.25 0.80
N ARG A 175 -15.51 -13.72 0.19
CA ARG A 175 -16.82 -13.79 0.84
C ARG A 175 -16.77 -14.65 2.11
N TYR A 176 -16.09 -15.79 2.07
CA TYR A 176 -15.89 -16.62 3.26
C TYR A 176 -15.11 -15.88 4.34
N ALA A 177 -14.06 -15.17 3.98
CA ALA A 177 -13.24 -14.40 4.91
C ALA A 177 -14.03 -13.26 5.55
N LEU A 178 -14.83 -12.51 4.77
CA LEU A 178 -15.44 -11.26 5.22
C LEU A 178 -16.79 -11.41 5.93
N ARG A 179 -17.63 -12.40 5.52
CA ARG A 179 -19.02 -12.55 6.05
C ARG A 179 -19.13 -12.72 7.55
N GLY A 180 -18.15 -13.34 8.18
CA GLY A 180 -18.14 -13.61 9.63
C GLY A 180 -17.35 -12.59 10.43
N ALA A 181 -16.91 -11.48 9.83
CA ALA A 181 -16.14 -10.46 10.50
C ALA A 181 -17.02 -9.63 11.46
N ALA A 182 -16.48 -9.27 12.62
CA ALA A 182 -17.12 -8.31 13.51
C ALA A 182 -17.14 -6.93 12.85
N LEU A 183 -15.98 -6.46 12.38
CA LEU A 183 -15.81 -5.29 11.54
C LEU A 183 -14.88 -5.64 10.38
N VAL A 184 -14.93 -4.87 9.30
CA VAL A 184 -14.05 -4.98 8.13
C VAL A 184 -13.35 -3.65 7.92
N GLY A 185 -12.02 -3.64 8.06
CA GLY A 185 -11.19 -2.50 7.69
C GLY A 185 -11.00 -2.44 6.17
N VAL A 186 -11.11 -1.26 5.58
CA VAL A 186 -10.73 -1.00 4.19
C VAL A 186 -9.74 0.15 4.16
N ILE A 187 -8.71 0.05 3.33
CA ILE A 187 -7.66 1.10 3.28
C ILE A 187 -8.07 2.33 2.48
N HIS A 188 -9.12 2.23 1.69
CA HIS A 188 -9.67 3.33 0.90
C HIS A 188 -11.17 3.13 0.65
N GLU A 189 -11.92 4.23 0.48
CA GLU A 189 -13.36 4.19 0.24
C GLU A 189 -13.74 3.48 -1.05
N SER A 190 -12.90 3.50 -2.07
CA SER A 190 -13.12 2.77 -3.34
C SER A 190 -13.30 1.26 -3.16
N PHE A 191 -12.85 0.68 -2.04
CA PHE A 191 -13.09 -0.73 -1.73
C PHE A 191 -14.49 -1.01 -1.19
N VAL A 192 -15.18 0.00 -0.67
CA VAL A 192 -16.50 -0.17 -0.03
C VAL A 192 -17.52 -0.84 -0.94
N PRO A 193 -17.71 -0.42 -2.22
CA PRO A 193 -18.66 -1.09 -3.12
C PRO A 193 -18.33 -2.58 -3.33
N GLY A 194 -17.05 -2.90 -3.53
CA GLY A 194 -16.59 -4.28 -3.71
C GLY A 194 -16.82 -5.16 -2.47
N VAL A 195 -16.52 -4.63 -1.28
CA VAL A 195 -16.73 -5.32 0.00
C VAL A 195 -18.23 -5.53 0.26
N ARG A 196 -19.08 -4.56 -0.05
CA ARG A 196 -20.55 -4.69 0.03
C ARG A 196 -21.07 -5.76 -0.93
N ALA A 197 -20.56 -5.82 -2.16
CA ALA A 197 -20.94 -6.86 -3.13
C ALA A 197 -20.58 -8.27 -2.66
N LEU A 198 -19.59 -8.41 -1.77
CA LEU A 198 -19.25 -9.67 -1.11
C LEU A 198 -20.19 -10.01 0.07
N GLY A 199 -21.18 -9.17 0.38
CA GLY A 199 -22.22 -9.41 1.37
C GLY A 199 -21.86 -8.92 2.78
N VAL A 200 -20.98 -7.94 2.90
CA VAL A 200 -20.67 -7.25 4.17
C VAL A 200 -21.65 -6.10 4.37
N ASP A 201 -22.21 -6.01 5.58
CA ASP A 201 -23.07 -4.92 6.00
C ASP A 201 -22.27 -3.59 5.99
N PRO A 202 -22.76 -2.52 5.34
CA PRO A 202 -22.10 -1.21 5.35
C PRO A 202 -21.79 -0.69 6.75
N GLY A 203 -22.65 -0.95 7.72
CA GLY A 203 -22.44 -0.56 9.12
C GLY A 203 -21.22 -1.20 9.80
N ARG A 204 -20.68 -2.27 9.21
CA ARG A 204 -19.48 -2.97 9.70
C ARG A 204 -18.20 -2.57 8.97
N ILE A 205 -18.26 -1.70 7.97
CA ILE A 205 -17.07 -1.28 7.22
C ILE A 205 -16.46 -0.04 7.89
N ARG A 206 -15.14 -0.06 8.08
CA ARG A 206 -14.38 1.07 8.66
C ARG A 206 -13.22 1.42 7.75
N LEU A 207 -13.03 2.72 7.53
CA LEU A 207 -11.89 3.24 6.77
C LEU A 207 -10.64 3.28 7.67
N VAL A 208 -9.60 2.54 7.28
CA VAL A 208 -8.31 2.46 7.96
C VAL A 208 -7.17 2.61 6.96
N PRO A 209 -6.93 3.82 6.45
CA PRO A 209 -5.89 4.08 5.45
C PRO A 209 -4.53 3.62 5.92
N ASN A 210 -3.74 3.14 4.97
CA ASN A 210 -2.33 2.92 5.20
C ASN A 210 -1.63 4.25 5.48
N TRP A 211 -0.56 4.22 6.27
CA TRP A 211 0.23 5.41 6.62
C TRP A 211 1.55 5.45 5.87
N THR A 212 2.18 6.61 5.85
CA THR A 212 3.50 6.75 5.22
C THR A 212 4.59 6.08 6.05
N HIS A 213 5.56 5.48 5.35
CA HIS A 213 6.81 5.01 5.94
C HIS A 213 7.98 5.93 5.57
N VAL A 214 7.70 6.93 4.74
CA VAL A 214 8.70 7.83 4.18
C VAL A 214 8.74 9.09 5.03
N GLN A 215 9.96 9.49 5.40
CA GLN A 215 10.18 10.75 6.09
C GLN A 215 10.27 11.90 5.08
N GLY A 216 10.04 13.13 5.55
CA GLY A 216 10.21 14.32 4.73
C GLY A 216 11.63 14.48 4.19
N PRO A 217 11.83 15.35 3.20
CA PRO A 217 13.15 15.62 2.64
C PRO A 217 14.07 16.23 3.71
N THR A 218 15.34 15.83 3.67
CA THR A 218 16.38 16.28 4.62
C THR A 218 17.46 17.10 3.96
N ALA A 219 17.71 16.90 2.66
CA ALA A 219 18.69 17.66 1.91
C ALA A 219 18.12 18.96 1.35
N ASP A 220 19.00 19.94 1.17
CA ASP A 220 18.67 21.17 0.45
C ASP A 220 18.29 20.87 -1.00
N ARG A 221 17.20 21.51 -1.46
CA ARG A 221 16.65 21.31 -2.79
C ARG A 221 17.63 21.71 -3.89
N ALA A 222 18.29 22.86 -3.75
CA ALA A 222 19.21 23.37 -4.76
C ALA A 222 20.46 22.47 -4.86
N ALA A 223 20.98 21.99 -3.72
CA ALA A 223 22.09 21.04 -3.69
C ALA A 223 21.72 19.72 -4.38
N THR A 224 20.50 19.19 -4.14
CA THR A 224 20.02 17.97 -4.78
C THR A 224 19.83 18.15 -6.28
N ARG A 225 19.27 19.28 -6.73
CA ARG A 225 19.16 19.62 -8.17
C ARG A 225 20.52 19.72 -8.84
N ALA A 226 21.49 20.38 -8.21
CA ALA A 226 22.84 20.50 -8.74
C ALA A 226 23.51 19.11 -8.92
N ARG A 227 23.35 18.23 -7.93
CA ARG A 227 23.84 16.83 -7.99
C ARG A 227 23.21 16.03 -9.11
N LEU A 228 21.91 16.24 -9.37
CA LEU A 228 21.17 15.57 -10.45
C LEU A 228 21.34 16.23 -11.83
N GLY A 229 22.04 17.35 -11.92
CA GLY A 229 22.19 18.10 -13.16
C GLY A 229 20.90 18.75 -13.67
N TRP A 230 19.97 19.04 -12.75
CA TRP A 230 18.73 19.73 -13.08
C TRP A 230 18.91 21.24 -12.96
N SER A 231 19.05 21.89 -14.10
CA SER A 231 19.26 23.34 -14.17
C SER A 231 18.05 24.13 -13.71
N ASP A 232 18.29 25.29 -13.11
CA ASP A 232 17.26 26.25 -12.77
C ASP A 232 16.59 26.82 -14.03
N GLY A 233 15.30 27.11 -13.92
CA GLY A 233 14.51 27.64 -15.02
C GLY A 233 13.87 26.62 -15.97
N VAL A 234 14.24 25.33 -15.87
CA VAL A 234 13.55 24.26 -16.60
C VAL A 234 12.71 23.44 -15.62
N PRO A 235 11.36 23.48 -15.71
CA PRO A 235 10.51 22.69 -14.84
C PRO A 235 10.77 21.20 -14.98
N VAL A 236 10.93 20.51 -13.86
CA VAL A 236 11.16 19.07 -13.76
C VAL A 236 9.87 18.36 -13.35
N ILE A 237 9.37 17.50 -14.23
CA ILE A 237 8.24 16.61 -13.97
C ILE A 237 8.83 15.24 -13.60
N LEU A 238 8.59 14.76 -12.39
CA LEU A 238 9.14 13.50 -11.93
C LEU A 238 8.02 12.46 -11.70
N HIS A 239 8.16 11.30 -12.34
CA HIS A 239 7.44 10.09 -11.97
C HIS A 239 8.38 9.15 -11.22
N SER A 240 7.90 8.55 -10.14
CA SER A 240 8.66 7.56 -9.37
C SER A 240 7.89 6.26 -9.18
N GLY A 241 8.58 5.12 -9.31
CA GLY A 241 8.10 3.80 -9.00
C GLY A 241 7.91 2.87 -10.18
N ASN A 242 6.91 1.98 -10.13
CA ASN A 242 6.68 0.96 -11.16
C ASN A 242 6.30 1.58 -12.51
N MET A 243 7.04 1.17 -13.56
CA MET A 243 6.77 1.50 -14.96
C MET A 243 5.98 0.36 -15.62
N GLY A 244 4.69 0.24 -15.25
CA GLY A 244 3.81 -0.80 -15.76
C GLY A 244 2.79 -0.28 -16.77
N LEU A 245 2.11 -1.20 -17.45
CA LEU A 245 1.14 -0.86 -18.51
C LEU A 245 -0.02 0.02 -17.99
N LYS A 246 -0.48 -0.23 -16.75
CA LYS A 246 -1.61 0.52 -16.16
C LYS A 246 -1.30 1.99 -15.91
N GLN A 247 -0.02 2.34 -15.73
CA GLN A 247 0.40 3.70 -15.45
C GLN A 247 0.30 4.63 -16.65
N GLY A 248 0.31 4.11 -17.87
CA GLY A 248 0.19 4.95 -19.08
C GLY A 248 1.26 6.03 -19.19
N LEU A 249 2.50 5.72 -18.79
CA LEU A 249 3.60 6.69 -18.69
C LEU A 249 4.03 7.29 -20.04
N GLU A 250 3.58 6.73 -21.13
CA GLU A 250 3.77 7.30 -22.46
C GLU A 250 3.24 8.74 -22.57
N VAL A 251 2.21 9.13 -21.78
CA VAL A 251 1.70 10.50 -21.75
C VAL A 251 2.77 11.52 -21.32
N LEU A 252 3.67 11.12 -20.41
CA LEU A 252 4.78 11.98 -19.97
C LEU A 252 5.83 12.15 -21.07
N VAL A 253 6.14 11.08 -21.80
CA VAL A 253 7.07 11.13 -22.93
C VAL A 253 6.51 11.99 -24.05
N GLU A 254 5.20 11.88 -24.34
CA GLU A 254 4.55 12.71 -25.36
C GLU A 254 4.48 14.19 -24.91
N ALA A 255 4.26 14.46 -23.64
CA ALA A 255 4.32 15.84 -23.12
C ALA A 255 5.72 16.47 -23.32
N ALA A 256 6.79 15.69 -23.08
CA ALA A 256 8.15 16.13 -23.35
C ALA A 256 8.41 16.38 -24.85
N ARG A 257 7.75 15.61 -25.73
CA ARG A 257 7.85 15.79 -27.19
C ARG A 257 7.23 17.11 -27.68
N LEU A 258 6.20 17.59 -26.98
CA LEU A 258 5.51 18.83 -27.37
C LEU A 258 6.37 20.08 -27.13
N THR A 259 7.35 20.04 -26.21
CA THR A 259 8.21 21.17 -25.90
C THR A 259 9.53 20.76 -25.28
N PRO A 260 10.65 21.38 -25.67
CA PRO A 260 11.91 21.20 -24.95
C PRO A 260 11.96 21.99 -23.61
N GLY A 261 10.96 22.83 -23.34
CA GLY A 261 10.90 23.71 -22.17
C GLY A 261 10.55 23.03 -20.85
N VAL A 262 10.45 21.69 -20.83
CA VAL A 262 10.26 20.89 -19.61
C VAL A 262 11.22 19.71 -19.61
N ARG A 263 11.61 19.24 -18.44
CA ARG A 263 12.33 17.98 -18.26
C ARG A 263 11.39 16.95 -17.65
N VAL A 264 11.30 15.78 -18.28
CA VAL A 264 10.57 14.62 -17.75
C VAL A 264 11.58 13.62 -17.20
N VAL A 265 11.39 13.22 -15.95
CA VAL A 265 12.23 12.24 -15.26
C VAL A 265 11.37 11.03 -14.89
N LEU A 266 11.79 9.85 -15.35
CA LEU A 266 11.16 8.58 -15.04
C LEU A 266 12.11 7.79 -14.13
N MET A 267 11.86 7.80 -12.82
CA MET A 267 12.66 7.09 -11.82
C MET A 267 11.99 5.79 -11.41
N GLY A 268 12.65 4.67 -11.59
CA GLY A 268 12.13 3.38 -11.22
C GLY A 268 12.37 2.28 -12.24
N ASP A 269 11.58 1.20 -12.14
CA ASP A 269 11.69 0.05 -13.02
C ASP A 269 10.30 -0.55 -13.33
N GLY A 270 10.23 -1.42 -14.32
CA GLY A 270 9.00 -2.11 -14.69
C GLY A 270 9.00 -2.61 -16.14
N ASN A 271 7.97 -3.37 -16.48
CA ASN A 271 7.88 -4.05 -17.78
C ASN A 271 7.70 -3.12 -19.00
N GLN A 272 7.45 -1.83 -18.77
CA GLN A 272 7.34 -0.82 -19.84
C GLN A 272 8.59 0.04 -19.99
N ARG A 273 9.63 -0.13 -19.14
CA ARG A 273 10.81 0.73 -19.13
C ARG A 273 11.52 0.78 -20.48
N ASP A 274 11.74 -0.39 -21.12
CA ASP A 274 12.41 -0.47 -22.40
C ASP A 274 11.57 0.15 -23.53
N ALA A 275 10.26 -0.07 -23.52
CA ALA A 275 9.34 0.54 -24.49
C ALA A 275 9.29 2.07 -24.33
N LEU A 276 9.31 2.59 -23.10
CA LEU A 276 9.36 4.02 -22.82
C LEU A 276 10.69 4.64 -23.27
N ARG A 277 11.82 3.95 -23.06
CA ARG A 277 13.13 4.39 -23.57
C ARG A 277 13.16 4.48 -25.09
N ALA A 278 12.66 3.45 -25.78
CA ALA A 278 12.55 3.47 -27.23
C ALA A 278 11.65 4.62 -27.73
N ARG A 279 10.54 4.89 -27.02
CA ARG A 279 9.64 5.99 -27.35
C ARG A 279 10.27 7.37 -27.13
N ALA A 280 11.16 7.49 -26.15
CA ALA A 280 11.89 8.71 -25.82
C ALA A 280 13.14 8.93 -26.68
N GLU A 281 13.44 8.04 -27.62
CA GLU A 281 14.61 8.19 -28.49
C GLU A 281 14.58 9.53 -29.24
N GLY A 282 15.71 10.25 -29.21
CA GLY A 282 15.87 11.58 -29.78
C GLY A 282 15.35 12.73 -28.89
N LEU A 283 14.77 12.47 -27.72
CA LEU A 283 14.33 13.50 -26.76
C LEU A 283 15.41 13.75 -25.69
N ALA A 284 16.10 14.87 -25.79
CA ALA A 284 17.14 15.26 -24.83
C ALA A 284 16.58 15.67 -23.46
N ASN A 285 15.28 15.93 -23.37
CA ASN A 285 14.56 16.37 -22.16
C ASN A 285 13.82 15.23 -21.45
N VAL A 286 14.06 13.97 -21.80
CA VAL A 286 13.55 12.79 -21.07
C VAL A 286 14.71 12.03 -20.44
N GLU A 287 14.64 11.81 -19.15
CA GLU A 287 15.68 11.16 -18.36
C GLU A 287 15.11 9.91 -17.64
N PHE A 288 15.91 8.84 -17.57
CA PHE A 288 15.57 7.61 -16.85
C PHE A 288 16.55 7.40 -15.71
N LEU A 289 16.05 7.42 -14.49
CA LEU A 289 16.81 7.14 -13.28
C LEU A 289 16.52 5.74 -12.75
N GLU A 290 17.55 5.15 -12.12
CA GLU A 290 17.36 3.96 -11.29
C GLU A 290 16.56 4.31 -10.03
N PRO A 291 15.91 3.34 -9.35
CA PRO A 291 15.27 3.57 -8.07
C PRO A 291 16.25 4.18 -7.07
N ALA A 292 15.90 5.31 -6.48
CA ALA A 292 16.72 5.94 -5.44
C ALA A 292 16.74 5.10 -4.15
N GLY A 293 17.83 5.16 -3.42
CA GLY A 293 17.95 4.58 -2.08
C GLY A 293 16.97 5.21 -1.10
N ALA A 294 16.63 4.48 -0.03
CA ALA A 294 15.63 4.94 0.94
C ALA A 294 15.96 6.30 1.58
N GLU A 295 17.26 6.60 1.78
CA GLU A 295 17.72 7.85 2.38
C GLU A 295 17.61 9.05 1.43
N GLU A 296 17.79 8.83 0.12
CA GLU A 296 17.79 9.90 -0.89
C GLU A 296 16.41 10.07 -1.57
N PHE A 297 15.54 9.11 -1.42
CA PHE A 297 14.30 9.01 -2.19
C PHE A 297 13.45 10.28 -2.09
N THR A 298 13.22 10.76 -0.87
CA THR A 298 12.38 11.94 -0.63
C THR A 298 13.05 13.23 -1.07
N ASP A 299 14.38 13.31 -0.95
CA ASP A 299 15.17 14.46 -1.41
C ASP A 299 15.09 14.58 -2.94
N VAL A 300 15.15 13.45 -3.68
CA VAL A 300 14.96 13.44 -5.14
C VAL A 300 13.53 13.86 -5.51
N LEU A 301 12.51 13.40 -4.78
CA LEU A 301 11.13 13.84 -5.01
C LEU A 301 10.99 15.35 -4.78
N ALA A 302 11.57 15.88 -3.70
CA ALA A 302 11.50 17.30 -3.34
C ALA A 302 12.29 18.21 -4.31
N ALA A 303 13.29 17.65 -4.99
CA ALA A 303 14.06 18.38 -6.00
C ALA A 303 13.27 18.66 -7.29
N ALA A 304 12.22 17.89 -7.59
CA ALA A 304 11.34 18.15 -8.71
C ALA A 304 10.51 19.43 -8.51
N ASP A 305 9.91 19.93 -9.59
CA ASP A 305 8.94 21.02 -9.52
C ASP A 305 7.53 20.46 -9.38
N VAL A 306 7.25 19.32 -10.05
CA VAL A 306 5.96 18.65 -10.06
C VAL A 306 6.18 17.13 -10.01
N LEU A 307 5.34 16.44 -9.24
CA LEU A 307 5.30 14.98 -9.22
C LEU A 307 4.10 14.46 -10.02
N ALA A 308 4.35 13.56 -10.96
CA ALA A 308 3.32 13.05 -11.87
C ALA A 308 2.81 11.67 -11.45
N VAL A 309 1.50 11.57 -11.25
CA VAL A 309 0.78 10.29 -11.16
C VAL A 309 -0.08 10.15 -12.41
N THR A 310 0.16 9.10 -13.17
CA THR A 310 -0.59 8.85 -14.40
C THR A 310 -1.20 7.45 -14.36
N GLN A 311 -2.39 7.31 -14.96
CA GLN A 311 -3.09 6.05 -15.13
C GLN A 311 -3.87 6.08 -16.44
N ARG A 312 -3.99 4.92 -17.10
CA ARG A 312 -4.84 4.82 -18.29
C ARG A 312 -6.30 5.09 -17.94
N ALA A 313 -7.04 5.68 -18.86
CA ALA A 313 -8.47 5.94 -18.71
C ALA A 313 -9.30 4.67 -18.39
N SER A 314 -8.83 3.50 -18.84
CA SER A 314 -9.47 2.21 -18.57
C SER A 314 -9.22 1.66 -17.15
N VAL A 315 -8.31 2.26 -16.39
CA VAL A 315 -8.01 1.87 -15.01
C VAL A 315 -8.95 2.61 -14.08
N LEU A 316 -10.11 2.02 -13.84
CA LEU A 316 -11.01 2.44 -12.76
C LEU A 316 -10.46 1.81 -11.47
N ASP A 317 -9.81 2.63 -10.68
CA ASP A 317 -8.99 2.16 -9.56
C ASP A 317 -9.78 1.52 -8.44
N MET A 318 -9.35 0.31 -8.15
CA MET A 318 -9.63 -0.37 -6.89
C MET A 318 -8.47 -0.22 -5.89
N SER A 319 -7.45 0.58 -6.21
CA SER A 319 -6.31 0.84 -5.31
C SER A 319 -5.76 2.25 -5.51
N VAL A 320 -5.57 2.97 -4.41
CA VAL A 320 -4.82 4.23 -4.43
C VAL A 320 -3.33 3.92 -4.53
N PRO A 321 -2.62 4.52 -5.47
CA PRO A 321 -1.18 4.30 -5.60
C PRO A 321 -0.46 4.69 -4.30
N SER A 322 0.29 3.76 -3.71
CA SER A 322 1.09 4.02 -2.50
C SER A 322 2.09 5.17 -2.67
N LYS A 323 2.46 5.49 -3.91
CA LYS A 323 3.35 6.63 -4.23
C LYS A 323 2.77 7.98 -3.84
N LEU A 324 1.43 8.16 -3.78
CA LEU A 324 0.83 9.42 -3.37
C LEU A 324 1.25 9.81 -1.95
N THR A 325 1.37 8.87 -1.02
CA THR A 325 1.83 9.18 0.33
C THR A 325 3.25 9.77 0.34
N SER A 326 4.15 9.21 -0.46
CA SER A 326 5.51 9.71 -0.62
C SER A 326 5.56 11.06 -1.33
N TYR A 327 4.71 11.24 -2.34
CA TYR A 327 4.61 12.48 -3.09
C TYR A 327 4.11 13.62 -2.18
N PHE A 328 3.05 13.40 -1.43
CA PHE A 328 2.57 14.38 -0.46
C PHE A 328 3.61 14.70 0.61
N THR A 329 4.35 13.69 1.09
CA THR A 329 5.42 13.88 2.08
C THR A 329 6.56 14.78 1.56
N SER A 330 6.82 14.77 0.25
CA SER A 330 7.90 15.59 -0.35
C SER A 330 7.63 17.10 -0.37
N GLY A 331 6.38 17.51 -0.20
CA GLY A 331 5.98 18.93 -0.26
C GLY A 331 5.93 19.51 -1.67
N ARG A 332 5.93 18.68 -2.73
CA ARG A 332 5.79 19.16 -4.11
C ARG A 332 4.37 18.95 -4.61
N PRO A 333 3.86 19.84 -5.47
CA PRO A 333 2.54 19.68 -6.07
C PRO A 333 2.47 18.42 -6.93
N VAL A 334 1.32 17.75 -6.88
CA VAL A 334 1.03 16.54 -7.68
C VAL A 334 0.18 16.91 -8.88
N ILE A 335 0.57 16.47 -10.08
CA ILE A 335 -0.33 16.40 -11.23
C ILE A 335 -0.78 14.96 -11.40
N ALA A 336 -2.09 14.73 -11.35
CA ALA A 336 -2.67 13.41 -11.53
C ALA A 336 -3.45 13.36 -12.85
N SER A 337 -2.87 12.67 -13.85
CA SER A 337 -3.50 12.35 -15.13
C SER A 337 -4.22 11.00 -14.99
N VAL A 338 -5.46 11.06 -14.51
CA VAL A 338 -6.26 9.91 -14.07
C VAL A 338 -7.73 10.12 -14.35
N ALA A 339 -8.51 9.03 -14.34
CA ALA A 339 -9.98 9.14 -14.43
C ALA A 339 -10.53 9.92 -13.23
N ASP A 340 -11.47 10.81 -13.49
CA ASP A 340 -12.03 11.74 -12.51
C ASP A 340 -12.77 11.05 -11.35
N GLU A 341 -13.37 9.91 -11.63
CA GLU A 341 -14.15 9.10 -10.67
C GLU A 341 -13.30 8.03 -9.95
N GLY A 342 -11.98 8.07 -10.09
CA GLY A 342 -11.07 7.08 -9.50
C GLY A 342 -10.62 7.42 -8.07
N GLY A 343 -10.24 6.42 -7.28
CA GLY A 343 -9.71 6.60 -5.93
C GLY A 343 -8.46 7.47 -5.87
N THR A 344 -7.63 7.47 -6.92
CA THR A 344 -6.47 8.36 -7.05
C THR A 344 -6.90 9.82 -7.16
N ALA A 345 -7.92 10.13 -7.97
CA ALA A 345 -8.48 11.48 -8.09
C ALA A 345 -9.05 11.97 -6.75
N ASP A 346 -9.81 11.12 -6.07
CA ASP A 346 -10.39 11.45 -4.76
C ASP A 346 -9.31 11.74 -3.71
N GLU A 347 -8.23 10.97 -3.68
CA GLU A 347 -7.14 11.18 -2.73
C GLU A 347 -6.40 12.49 -3.01
N VAL A 348 -6.16 12.83 -4.30
CA VAL A 348 -5.55 14.11 -4.68
C VAL A 348 -6.46 15.28 -4.31
N ARG A 349 -7.78 15.19 -4.53
CA ARG A 349 -8.72 16.24 -4.11
C ARG A 349 -8.73 16.43 -2.60
N ARG A 350 -8.79 15.34 -1.82
CA ARG A 350 -8.78 15.40 -0.35
C ARG A 350 -7.51 15.99 0.20
N SER A 351 -6.36 15.69 -0.44
CA SER A 351 -5.08 16.22 0.01
C SER A 351 -4.96 17.73 -0.18
N GLY A 352 -5.68 18.31 -1.15
CA GLY A 352 -5.49 19.68 -1.58
C GLY A 352 -4.09 19.96 -2.14
N ALA A 353 -3.27 18.92 -2.38
CA ALA A 353 -1.86 19.04 -2.75
C ALA A 353 -1.59 18.79 -4.24
N GLY A 354 -2.62 18.88 -5.09
CA GLY A 354 -2.43 18.62 -6.51
C GLY A 354 -3.57 19.06 -7.38
N VAL A 355 -3.38 18.87 -8.68
CA VAL A 355 -4.36 19.15 -9.72
C VAL A 355 -4.66 17.90 -10.52
N LEU A 356 -5.89 17.78 -11.01
CA LEU A 356 -6.32 16.69 -11.87
C LEU A 356 -6.31 17.14 -13.32
N VAL A 357 -5.86 16.27 -14.20
CA VAL A 357 -5.95 16.45 -15.65
C VAL A 357 -6.53 15.20 -16.29
N ALA A 358 -7.10 15.32 -17.47
CA ALA A 358 -7.64 14.19 -18.21
C ALA A 358 -6.57 13.11 -18.40
N PRO A 359 -6.92 11.82 -18.26
CA PRO A 359 -5.98 10.74 -18.52
C PRO A 359 -5.59 10.70 -19.99
N GLU A 360 -4.35 10.27 -20.28
CA GLU A 360 -3.81 10.07 -21.63
C GLU A 360 -3.81 11.36 -22.49
N ASP A 361 -3.89 12.55 -21.87
CA ASP A 361 -3.83 13.86 -22.54
C ASP A 361 -2.49 14.59 -22.22
N PRO A 362 -1.48 14.50 -23.09
CA PRO A 362 -0.18 15.14 -22.86
C PRO A 362 -0.25 16.67 -22.95
N ALA A 363 -1.19 17.23 -23.70
CA ALA A 363 -1.35 18.69 -23.80
C ALA A 363 -1.93 19.28 -22.51
N ALA A 364 -2.99 18.68 -21.96
CA ALA A 364 -3.58 19.09 -20.69
C ALA A 364 -2.57 18.93 -19.53
N LEU A 365 -1.77 17.86 -19.53
CA LEU A 365 -0.70 17.68 -18.54
C LEU A 365 0.34 18.79 -18.64
N LEU A 366 0.82 19.11 -19.85
CA LEU A 366 1.79 20.17 -20.09
C LEU A 366 1.24 21.54 -19.69
N GLU A 367 0.00 21.86 -20.02
CA GLU A 367 -0.64 23.11 -19.61
C GLU A 367 -0.66 23.27 -18.07
N ALA A 368 -1.01 22.21 -17.36
CA ALA A 368 -0.99 22.20 -15.89
C ALA A 368 0.43 22.44 -15.32
N VAL A 369 1.45 21.82 -15.91
CA VAL A 369 2.86 22.05 -15.54
C VAL A 369 3.26 23.50 -15.78
N GLN A 370 2.95 24.05 -16.95
CA GLN A 370 3.30 25.43 -17.31
C GLN A 370 2.61 26.45 -16.39
N LYS A 371 1.36 26.19 -16.02
CA LYS A 371 0.60 27.03 -15.08
C LYS A 371 1.24 27.03 -13.70
N LEU A 372 1.66 25.89 -13.19
CA LEU A 372 2.37 25.80 -11.90
C LEU A 372 3.77 26.44 -11.97
N ALA A 373 4.48 26.28 -13.08
CA ALA A 373 5.79 26.90 -13.28
C ALA A 373 5.73 28.43 -13.42
N ALA A 374 4.63 28.96 -13.94
CA ALA A 374 4.40 30.40 -14.08
C ALA A 374 4.10 31.12 -12.74
N ASP A 375 3.61 30.38 -11.74
CA ASP A 375 3.35 30.89 -10.39
C ASP A 375 3.97 29.96 -9.32
N PRO A 376 5.29 30.11 -9.05
CA PRO A 376 5.98 29.29 -8.06
C PRO A 376 5.40 29.40 -6.65
N ALA A 377 4.86 30.57 -6.28
CA ALA A 377 4.27 30.77 -4.96
C ALA A 377 2.98 29.95 -4.79
N ALA A 378 2.13 29.93 -5.80
CA ALA A 378 0.94 29.08 -5.79
C ALA A 378 1.30 27.58 -5.84
N ALA A 379 2.33 27.20 -6.61
CA ALA A 379 2.82 25.82 -6.66
C ALA A 379 3.37 25.35 -5.30
N ASP A 380 4.16 26.20 -4.62
CA ASP A 380 4.69 25.91 -3.28
C ASP A 380 3.56 25.83 -2.24
N ALA A 381 2.57 26.72 -2.29
CA ALA A 381 1.39 26.68 -1.41
C ALA A 381 0.60 25.38 -1.60
N LEU A 382 0.37 24.99 -2.87
CA LEU A 382 -0.29 23.73 -3.22
C LEU A 382 0.51 22.52 -2.68
N GLY A 383 1.82 22.50 -2.92
CA GLY A 383 2.71 21.43 -2.45
C GLY A 383 2.72 21.30 -0.93
N ALA A 384 2.67 22.42 -0.20
CA ALA A 384 2.69 22.45 1.27
C ALA A 384 1.45 21.79 1.92
N GLU A 385 0.33 21.67 1.20
CA GLU A 385 -0.83 20.92 1.70
C GLU A 385 -0.54 19.41 1.83
N GLY A 386 0.38 18.87 1.02
CA GLY A 386 0.75 17.46 1.06
C GLY A 386 1.25 17.00 2.43
N PRO A 387 2.34 17.57 3.00
CA PRO A 387 2.82 17.22 4.33
C PRO A 387 1.78 17.46 5.43
N ARG A 388 0.94 18.50 5.30
CA ARG A 388 -0.15 18.77 6.25
C ARG A 388 -1.20 17.67 6.24
N TYR A 389 -1.58 17.21 5.04
CA TYR A 389 -2.49 16.10 4.85
C TYR A 389 -1.92 14.80 5.42
N VAL A 390 -0.65 14.51 5.11
CA VAL A 390 0.05 13.33 5.65
C VAL A 390 0.09 13.37 7.17
N ALA A 391 0.48 14.48 7.77
CA ALA A 391 0.54 14.60 9.23
C ALA A 391 -0.82 14.36 9.91
N ARG A 392 -1.91 14.84 9.31
CA ARG A 392 -3.27 14.69 9.88
C ARG A 392 -3.89 13.32 9.62
N HIS A 393 -3.65 12.74 8.44
CA HIS A 393 -4.44 11.61 7.95
C HIS A 393 -3.63 10.34 7.67
N LEU A 394 -2.37 10.48 7.31
CA LEU A 394 -1.52 9.38 6.83
C LEU A 394 -0.24 9.23 7.66
N SER A 395 -0.13 9.89 8.82
CA SER A 395 0.99 9.65 9.73
C SER A 395 0.85 8.26 10.37
N ARG A 396 1.98 7.71 10.80
CA ARG A 396 2.02 6.42 11.51
C ARG A 396 1.18 6.47 12.78
N GLU A 397 1.28 7.55 13.54
CA GLU A 397 0.55 7.76 14.79
C GLU A 397 -0.97 7.78 14.55
N ALA A 398 -1.41 8.52 13.55
CA ALA A 398 -2.82 8.57 13.16
C ALA A 398 -3.33 7.20 12.67
N GLY A 399 -2.50 6.47 11.91
CA GLY A 399 -2.82 5.12 11.45
C GLY A 399 -2.96 4.13 12.62
N LEU A 400 -1.99 4.10 13.53
CA LEU A 400 -2.02 3.23 14.71
C LEU A 400 -3.20 3.55 15.63
N ALA A 401 -3.49 4.83 15.89
CA ALA A 401 -4.62 5.25 16.70
C ALA A 401 -5.97 4.76 16.12
N ARG A 402 -6.16 4.86 14.80
CA ARG A 402 -7.38 4.32 14.15
C ARG A 402 -7.53 2.81 14.34
N PHE A 403 -6.43 2.06 14.28
CA PHE A 403 -6.47 0.63 14.56
C PHE A 403 -6.75 0.32 16.02
N ASP A 404 -6.29 1.15 16.96
CA ASP A 404 -6.60 1.01 18.38
C ASP A 404 -8.08 1.23 18.64
N ASP A 405 -8.68 2.28 18.04
CA ASP A 405 -10.11 2.55 18.10
C ASP A 405 -10.93 1.39 17.54
N LEU A 406 -10.53 0.88 16.39
CA LEU A 406 -11.18 -0.24 15.71
C LEU A 406 -11.13 -1.52 16.55
N LEU A 407 -9.99 -1.82 17.17
CA LEU A 407 -9.85 -2.96 18.08
C LEU A 407 -10.67 -2.78 19.36
N ALA A 408 -10.72 -1.58 19.91
CA ALA A 408 -11.53 -1.28 21.06
C ALA A 408 -13.03 -1.48 20.77
N GLU A 409 -13.50 -1.09 19.57
CA GLU A 409 -14.87 -1.35 19.10
C GLU A 409 -15.15 -2.86 19.01
N VAL A 410 -14.28 -3.61 18.31
CA VAL A 410 -14.43 -5.07 18.15
C VAL A 410 -14.43 -5.83 19.47
N LEU A 411 -13.64 -5.40 20.45
CA LEU A 411 -13.53 -6.06 21.74
C LEU A 411 -14.74 -5.76 22.64
N ARG A 412 -15.38 -4.59 22.53
CA ARG A 412 -16.63 -4.24 23.26
C ARG A 412 -17.78 -5.10 22.76
N ASP A 413 -18.01 -5.16 21.45
CA ASP A 413 -19.11 -5.92 20.85
C ASP A 413 -18.99 -7.43 21.13
N GLY A 414 -17.76 -7.95 21.20
CA GLY A 414 -17.49 -9.33 21.57
C GLY A 414 -17.85 -9.69 23.02
N GLN A 415 -17.82 -8.73 23.94
CA GLN A 415 -18.21 -8.92 25.35
C GLN A 415 -19.73 -8.94 25.53
N ASP A 416 -20.45 -8.11 24.79
CA ASP A 416 -21.91 -8.04 24.85
C ASP A 416 -22.57 -9.27 24.21
N SER A 417 -21.97 -9.82 23.15
CA SER A 417 -22.46 -11.05 22.49
C SER A 417 -22.25 -12.33 23.33
N GLY A 418 -21.28 -12.32 24.25
CA GLY A 418 -20.98 -13.45 25.13
C GLY A 418 -21.81 -13.48 26.44
N ARG A 419 -22.60 -12.42 26.69
CA ARG A 419 -23.49 -12.29 27.86
C ARG A 419 -24.96 -12.60 27.56
N ARG A 420 -25.28 -12.83 26.27
CA ARG A 420 -26.61 -13.32 25.82
C ARG A 420 -26.49 -14.80 25.47
#